data_d301712d1fdc04df3060b3c38ea96b69
#
_entry.id   d301712d1fdc04df3060b3c38ea96b69
#
_cell.length_a   1.000
_cell.length_b   1.000
_cell.length_c   1.000
_cell.angle_alpha   90.00
_cell.angle_beta   90.00
_cell.angle_gamma   90.00
#
_symmetry.space_group_name_H-M   'P 1'
#
loop_
_entity.id
_entity.type
_entity.pdbx_description
1 polymer ?
#
loop_
_entity_poly.entity_id
_entity_poly.type
_entity_poly.pdbx_seq_one_letter_code
_entity_poly.pdbx_strand_id
1 'polypeptide(L)'
;MELKTQVVVVGAGHAGVEAALASARMGVDTVLFTMSLDSIANMPCNPSIGGTAKGHLVYEIDALGGEMGRSADLVTLQSRTLNLGKGAAVHSKRVQADRRKYQQIMKSVLEKTQNLRLIQAEITEIITVETAEPPYSKRVVGVKTSLGETWNCDAAIICGGTFLNGRIFVGDVSYPAGPDGLLDAKGLSDSLLANGIKLMRFKTGTPARVKKSTIDFSQLEIQEGETDFLPYSWKTDLAHFENRTNVPCHIVYTNEKTHKIIRDNIHRSAMYSGQIHGTGPRYCPSIEDKLVRFADKERHQLFVEPVGENTEEMYIQGFSTSLPTDVQYEMLRSLKGFENAEIMRYAYAIEYDCIDPTQLYATLEFKEISGLYGAGQFNGTSGYEEAAAQGLIAGMNAALKTNGKEPVILNRSESYIGTLIDDLTTKGTNEPYRMMTSRSEYRLLLRQDNADERLTPIGRRAGLVSDDQYAKFLAKKEEIAKEKERLETTYISKEKATEFLINKGQDPAKSGVSLADLIRRPDFDYDQIAELDVDRPSLPKDVILTASTDIKYAGYVKRQLAEVKKYEKIESKPLPRDLDYLNIKGLRIEAAQKLDKLKPLTVGQASRISGVNPADISVLLIYLGIK
;
A
#
# COMPACT_ATOMS: atom_id res chain seq x y z
N MET A 1 -14.81 -37.63 1.00
CA MET A 1 -14.91 -36.54 1.99
C MET A 1 -15.19 -35.28 1.21
N GLU A 2 -16.31 -34.62 1.48
CA GLU A 2 -16.61 -33.34 0.82
C GLU A 2 -15.82 -32.24 1.52
N LEU A 3 -14.88 -31.62 0.78
CA LEU A 3 -14.08 -30.51 1.29
C LEU A 3 -14.85 -29.21 1.03
N LYS A 4 -15.21 -28.50 2.10
CA LYS A 4 -16.03 -27.29 2.03
C LYS A 4 -15.52 -26.20 2.96
N THR A 5 -15.68 -24.97 2.54
CA THR A 5 -15.46 -23.75 3.31
C THR A 5 -16.36 -22.64 2.75
N GLN A 6 -16.49 -21.51 3.41
CA GLN A 6 -17.24 -20.37 2.88
C GLN A 6 -16.35 -19.50 1.98
N VAL A 7 -15.12 -19.20 2.43
CA VAL A 7 -14.18 -18.36 1.67
C VAL A 7 -12.85 -19.10 1.46
N VAL A 8 -12.40 -19.12 0.22
CA VAL A 8 -11.06 -19.57 -0.15
C VAL A 8 -10.18 -18.35 -0.46
N VAL A 9 -8.98 -18.31 0.09
CA VAL A 9 -7.95 -17.33 -0.27
C VAL A 9 -6.79 -18.06 -0.94
N VAL A 10 -6.36 -17.60 -2.12
CA VAL A 10 -5.30 -18.22 -2.91
C VAL A 10 -4.05 -17.37 -2.89
N GLY A 11 -3.01 -17.84 -2.20
CA GLY A 11 -1.72 -17.17 -2.02
C GLY A 11 -1.60 -16.42 -0.69
N ALA A 12 -0.54 -16.71 0.08
CA ALA A 12 -0.29 -16.15 1.41
C ALA A 12 0.76 -15.02 1.40
N GLY A 13 0.79 -14.18 0.36
CA GLY A 13 1.46 -12.89 0.36
C GLY A 13 0.71 -11.88 1.24
N HIS A 14 1.16 -10.60 1.27
CA HIS A 14 0.53 -9.57 2.10
C HIS A 14 -0.97 -9.40 1.85
N ALA A 15 -1.42 -9.51 0.58
CA ALA A 15 -2.84 -9.47 0.25
C ALA A 15 -3.60 -10.66 0.84
N GLY A 16 -3.09 -11.89 0.64
CA GLY A 16 -3.78 -13.09 1.11
C GLY A 16 -3.81 -13.19 2.63
N VAL A 17 -2.77 -12.76 3.32
CA VAL A 17 -2.75 -12.71 4.79
C VAL A 17 -3.84 -11.78 5.32
N GLU A 18 -3.92 -10.55 4.83
CA GLU A 18 -4.96 -9.60 5.26
C GLU A 18 -6.38 -10.05 4.86
N ALA A 19 -6.54 -10.64 3.67
CA ALA A 19 -7.83 -11.15 3.22
C ALA A 19 -8.32 -12.31 4.09
N ALA A 20 -7.45 -13.26 4.40
CA ALA A 20 -7.78 -14.41 5.23
C ALA A 20 -8.09 -14.01 6.68
N LEU A 21 -7.28 -13.11 7.25
CA LEU A 21 -7.51 -12.59 8.60
C LEU A 21 -8.82 -11.80 8.67
N ALA A 22 -9.12 -10.96 7.68
CA ALA A 22 -10.36 -10.21 7.63
C ALA A 22 -11.58 -11.13 7.60
N SER A 23 -11.61 -12.08 6.67
CA SER A 23 -12.74 -13.02 6.54
C SER A 23 -12.95 -13.86 7.80
N ALA A 24 -11.87 -14.45 8.35
CA ALA A 24 -11.95 -15.31 9.51
C ALA A 24 -12.34 -14.56 10.80
N ARG A 25 -11.77 -13.35 11.02
CA ARG A 25 -12.10 -12.48 12.17
C ARG A 25 -13.55 -11.99 12.15
N MET A 26 -14.16 -11.91 10.96
CA MET A 26 -15.59 -11.62 10.80
C MET A 26 -16.49 -12.85 10.96
N GLY A 27 -15.94 -13.99 11.42
CA GLY A 27 -16.67 -15.21 11.75
C GLY A 27 -16.97 -16.12 10.56
N VAL A 28 -16.31 -15.93 9.41
CA VAL A 28 -16.51 -16.73 8.20
C VAL A 28 -15.48 -17.86 8.15
N ASP A 29 -15.93 -19.10 7.91
CA ASP A 29 -15.06 -20.25 7.72
C ASP A 29 -14.19 -20.05 6.47
N THR A 30 -12.88 -19.91 6.69
CA THR A 30 -11.92 -19.48 5.69
C THR A 30 -10.78 -20.48 5.55
N VAL A 31 -10.38 -20.77 4.31
CA VAL A 31 -9.17 -21.55 4.01
C VAL A 31 -8.21 -20.70 3.22
N LEU A 32 -6.97 -20.58 3.71
CA LEU A 32 -5.87 -19.94 2.99
C LEU A 32 -4.95 -21.00 2.40
N PHE A 33 -4.84 -21.02 1.08
CA PHE A 33 -3.90 -21.87 0.36
C PHE A 33 -2.61 -21.13 0.03
N THR A 34 -1.49 -21.78 0.23
CA THR A 34 -0.16 -21.27 -0.15
C THR A 34 0.70 -22.39 -0.70
N MET A 35 1.58 -22.07 -1.64
CA MET A 35 2.56 -23.03 -2.18
C MET A 35 3.67 -23.38 -1.19
N SER A 36 3.89 -22.51 -0.18
CA SER A 36 4.89 -22.75 0.88
C SER A 36 4.48 -22.07 2.17
N LEU A 37 4.37 -22.84 3.24
CA LEU A 37 4.11 -22.33 4.60
C LEU A 37 5.30 -21.53 5.17
N ASP A 38 6.49 -21.69 4.60
CA ASP A 38 7.70 -20.99 5.04
C ASP A 38 7.94 -19.67 4.29
N SER A 39 7.02 -19.30 3.37
CA SER A 39 7.09 -18.07 2.60
C SER A 39 5.89 -17.13 2.82
N ILE A 40 5.14 -17.33 3.88
CA ILE A 40 4.00 -16.47 4.27
C ILE A 40 4.50 -15.05 4.48
N ALA A 41 3.76 -14.06 3.94
CA ALA A 41 4.10 -12.63 4.00
C ALA A 41 5.55 -12.33 3.60
N ASN A 42 6.09 -13.06 2.61
CA ASN A 42 7.46 -12.91 2.16
C ASN A 42 7.71 -11.50 1.63
N MET A 43 8.91 -10.96 1.92
CA MET A 43 9.40 -9.69 1.41
C MET A 43 10.57 -9.95 0.43
N PRO A 44 10.31 -10.39 -0.81
CA PRO A 44 11.38 -10.75 -1.74
C PRO A 44 12.14 -9.54 -2.28
N CYS A 45 11.61 -8.35 -2.09
CA CYS A 45 12.21 -7.09 -2.45
C CYS A 45 12.69 -6.37 -1.17
N ASN A 46 12.36 -5.12 -1.00
CA ASN A 46 12.76 -4.26 0.10
C ASN A 46 12.27 -4.79 1.47
N PRO A 47 13.14 -5.01 2.47
CA PRO A 47 12.75 -5.42 3.82
C PRO A 47 12.22 -4.23 4.65
N SER A 48 11.24 -3.52 4.14
CA SER A 48 10.66 -2.35 4.81
C SER A 48 9.15 -2.25 4.58
N ILE A 49 8.47 -1.67 5.56
CA ILE A 49 7.03 -1.37 5.54
C ILE A 49 6.85 0.14 5.68
N GLY A 50 6.01 0.72 4.81
CA GLY A 50 5.74 2.15 4.78
C GLY A 50 6.61 2.93 3.80
N GLY A 51 6.73 4.24 4.02
CA GLY A 51 7.33 5.21 3.10
C GLY A 51 6.29 6.14 2.50
N THR A 52 6.69 6.99 1.55
CA THR A 52 5.81 8.04 0.99
C THR A 52 4.50 7.47 0.48
N ALA A 53 3.38 7.94 1.00
CA ALA A 53 2.00 7.45 0.84
C ALA A 53 1.75 6.03 1.37
N LYS A 54 2.76 5.19 1.49
CA LYS A 54 2.63 3.80 1.95
C LYS A 54 2.44 3.72 3.46
N GLY A 55 3.13 4.58 4.22
CA GLY A 55 2.86 4.73 5.66
C GLY A 55 1.40 5.06 5.94
N HIS A 56 0.77 5.90 5.10
CA HIS A 56 -0.66 6.21 5.20
C HIS A 56 -1.51 4.95 5.03
N LEU A 57 -1.20 4.10 4.02
CA LEU A 57 -1.91 2.83 3.82
C LEU A 57 -1.80 1.91 5.04
N VAL A 58 -0.61 1.82 5.67
CA VAL A 58 -0.41 0.97 6.85
C VAL A 58 -1.27 1.45 8.04
N TYR A 59 -1.31 2.76 8.30
CA TYR A 59 -2.19 3.33 9.33
C TYR A 59 -3.67 3.10 9.02
N GLU A 60 -4.06 3.19 7.76
CA GLU A 60 -5.44 2.93 7.32
C GLU A 60 -5.81 1.44 7.43
N ILE A 61 -4.89 0.52 7.11
CA ILE A 61 -5.05 -0.92 7.31
C ILE A 61 -5.25 -1.22 8.81
N ASP A 62 -4.42 -0.66 9.69
CA ASP A 62 -4.53 -0.85 11.14
C ASP A 62 -5.86 -0.29 11.69
N ALA A 63 -6.24 0.90 11.25
CA ALA A 63 -7.50 1.54 11.66
C ALA A 63 -8.74 0.71 11.29
N LEU A 64 -8.71 0.00 10.17
CA LEU A 64 -9.77 -0.93 9.75
C LEU A 64 -9.73 -2.27 10.48
N GLY A 65 -8.69 -2.57 11.25
CA GLY A 65 -8.53 -3.83 12.00
C GLY A 65 -7.56 -4.84 11.38
N GLY A 66 -6.76 -4.43 10.38
CA GLY A 66 -5.71 -5.24 9.76
C GLY A 66 -4.53 -5.57 10.68
N GLU A 67 -3.56 -6.31 10.18
CA GLU A 67 -2.45 -6.88 10.96
C GLU A 67 -1.07 -6.33 10.59
N MET A 68 -0.90 -5.81 9.37
CA MET A 68 0.41 -5.38 8.85
C MET A 68 1.13 -4.40 9.78
N GLY A 69 0.42 -3.39 10.30
CA GLY A 69 0.98 -2.34 11.15
C GLY A 69 1.56 -2.90 12.43
N ARG A 70 0.78 -3.70 13.16
CA ARG A 70 1.20 -4.35 14.39
C ARG A 70 2.39 -5.28 14.18
N SER A 71 2.35 -6.11 13.16
CA SER A 71 3.43 -7.04 12.87
C SER A 71 4.72 -6.32 12.46
N ALA A 72 4.61 -5.19 11.73
CA ALA A 72 5.76 -4.34 11.40
C ALA A 72 6.39 -3.71 12.65
N ASP A 73 5.58 -3.22 13.58
CA ASP A 73 6.07 -2.66 14.84
C ASP A 73 6.91 -3.66 15.63
N LEU A 74 6.44 -4.92 15.74
CA LEU A 74 7.10 -5.98 16.50
C LEU A 74 8.48 -6.38 15.96
N VAL A 75 8.76 -6.10 14.69
CA VAL A 75 10.01 -6.50 14.01
C VAL A 75 10.82 -5.32 13.49
N THR A 76 10.52 -4.12 13.95
CA THR A 76 11.20 -2.89 13.55
C THR A 76 12.70 -2.96 13.86
N LEU A 77 13.55 -2.80 12.89
CA LEU A 77 15.00 -2.60 13.03
C LEU A 77 15.34 -1.12 13.12
N GLN A 78 14.65 -0.31 12.32
CA GLN A 78 14.80 1.14 12.28
C GLN A 78 13.46 1.79 11.90
N SER A 79 13.15 2.94 12.49
CA SER A 79 11.99 3.76 12.10
C SER A 79 12.44 5.15 11.65
N ARG A 80 11.78 5.68 10.62
CA ARG A 80 11.95 7.05 10.16
C ARG A 80 10.65 7.63 9.64
N THR A 81 10.43 8.91 9.93
CA THR A 81 9.38 9.68 9.27
C THR A 81 9.95 10.43 8.09
N LEU A 82 9.45 10.14 6.91
CA LEU A 82 9.88 10.80 5.67
C LEU A 82 9.10 12.10 5.46
N ASN A 83 9.70 13.03 4.71
CA ASN A 83 9.13 14.33 4.35
C ASN A 83 8.88 15.30 5.53
N LEU A 84 9.62 15.19 6.63
CA LEU A 84 9.50 16.10 7.78
C LEU A 84 9.67 17.59 7.41
N GLY A 85 10.51 17.92 6.42
CA GLY A 85 10.65 19.28 5.90
C GLY A 85 9.47 19.79 5.06
N LYS A 86 8.37 19.00 4.96
CA LYS A 86 7.13 19.35 4.26
C LYS A 86 5.99 19.37 5.25
N GLY A 87 4.78 19.82 4.83
CA GLY A 87 3.62 19.82 5.71
C GLY A 87 3.14 18.41 6.11
N ALA A 88 2.45 18.29 7.25
CA ALA A 88 1.98 17.04 7.85
C ALA A 88 1.16 16.13 6.90
N ALA A 89 0.52 16.70 5.89
CA ALA A 89 -0.21 15.96 4.85
C ALA A 89 0.61 14.91 4.09
N VAL A 90 1.94 15.00 4.12
CA VAL A 90 2.84 14.10 3.39
C VAL A 90 3.89 13.45 4.29
N HIS A 91 3.83 13.70 5.61
CA HIS A 91 4.64 12.96 6.57
C HIS A 91 4.32 11.48 6.43
N SER A 92 5.32 10.64 6.29
CA SER A 92 5.12 9.22 6.01
C SER A 92 6.11 8.38 6.78
N LYS A 93 5.63 7.59 7.71
CA LYS A 93 6.45 6.65 8.47
C LYS A 93 6.97 5.53 7.56
N ARG A 94 8.22 5.12 7.78
CA ARG A 94 8.86 3.97 7.17
C ARG A 94 9.62 3.17 8.23
N VAL A 95 9.38 1.89 8.26
CA VAL A 95 10.03 0.93 9.16
C VAL A 95 10.88 -0.01 8.34
N GLN A 96 12.16 -0.13 8.70
CA GLN A 96 13.02 -1.24 8.28
C GLN A 96 12.70 -2.43 9.17
N ALA A 97 12.36 -3.56 8.56
CA ALA A 97 11.82 -4.73 9.26
C ALA A 97 12.79 -5.93 9.21
N ASP A 98 12.84 -6.71 10.28
CA ASP A 98 13.44 -8.04 10.21
C ASP A 98 12.51 -8.97 9.41
N ARG A 99 12.92 -9.26 8.18
CA ARG A 99 12.16 -10.03 7.20
C ARG A 99 11.74 -11.40 7.73
N ARG A 100 12.62 -12.12 8.41
CA ARG A 100 12.34 -13.49 8.88
C ARG A 100 11.43 -13.49 10.10
N LYS A 101 11.67 -12.59 11.04
CA LYS A 101 10.78 -12.42 12.19
C LYS A 101 9.38 -12.00 11.74
N TYR A 102 9.26 -11.13 10.74
CA TYR A 102 7.97 -10.72 10.18
C TYR A 102 7.18 -11.91 9.63
N GLN A 103 7.83 -12.77 8.83
CA GLN A 103 7.20 -14.00 8.33
C GLN A 103 6.74 -14.92 9.45
N GLN A 104 7.57 -15.13 10.49
CA GLN A 104 7.24 -15.97 11.63
C GLN A 104 6.04 -15.42 12.42
N ILE A 105 5.99 -14.11 12.65
CA ILE A 105 4.87 -13.47 13.36
C ILE A 105 3.59 -13.62 12.53
N MET A 106 3.61 -13.31 11.24
CA MET A 106 2.45 -13.42 10.38
C MET A 106 1.93 -14.86 10.28
N LYS A 107 2.83 -15.84 10.16
CA LYS A 107 2.46 -17.26 10.20
C LYS A 107 1.78 -17.63 11.52
N SER A 108 2.39 -17.25 12.65
CA SER A 108 1.83 -17.51 13.98
C SER A 108 0.45 -16.87 14.19
N VAL A 109 0.23 -15.67 13.65
CA VAL A 109 -1.07 -14.99 13.72
C VAL A 109 -2.12 -15.77 12.92
N LEU A 110 -1.80 -16.20 11.69
CA LEU A 110 -2.70 -17.00 10.88
C LEU A 110 -3.06 -18.32 11.56
N GLU A 111 -2.07 -19.06 12.06
CA GLU A 111 -2.26 -20.37 12.70
C GLU A 111 -3.13 -20.31 13.96
N LYS A 112 -3.12 -19.16 14.67
CA LYS A 112 -3.89 -18.95 15.91
C LYS A 112 -5.25 -18.29 15.69
N THR A 113 -5.54 -17.86 14.47
CA THR A 113 -6.82 -17.20 14.18
C THR A 113 -7.94 -18.22 14.07
N GLN A 114 -9.00 -18.01 14.83
CA GLN A 114 -10.22 -18.84 14.75
C GLN A 114 -10.87 -18.74 13.38
N ASN A 115 -11.59 -19.76 12.96
CA ASN A 115 -12.26 -19.85 11.65
C ASN A 115 -11.32 -19.83 10.45
N LEU A 116 -10.00 -20.01 10.65
CA LEU A 116 -8.99 -20.01 9.61
C LEU A 116 -8.24 -21.34 9.56
N ARG A 117 -8.24 -21.97 8.40
CA ARG A 117 -7.39 -23.12 8.08
C ARG A 117 -6.30 -22.69 7.10
N LEU A 118 -5.06 -23.08 7.38
CA LEU A 118 -3.91 -22.79 6.55
C LEU A 118 -3.42 -24.09 5.91
N ILE A 119 -3.39 -24.16 4.57
CA ILE A 119 -3.08 -25.36 3.81
C ILE A 119 -1.99 -25.10 2.78
N GLN A 120 -0.97 -25.94 2.76
CA GLN A 120 0.05 -25.91 1.71
C GLN A 120 -0.43 -26.73 0.51
N ALA A 121 -0.92 -26.03 -0.51
CA ALA A 121 -1.26 -26.57 -1.81
C ALA A 121 -1.28 -25.46 -2.87
N GLU A 122 -1.02 -25.80 -4.10
CA GLU A 122 -1.22 -24.91 -5.25
C GLU A 122 -2.66 -25.03 -5.74
N ILE A 123 -3.34 -23.91 -5.96
CA ILE A 123 -4.64 -23.87 -6.64
C ILE A 123 -4.40 -23.67 -8.13
N THR A 124 -4.93 -24.59 -8.94
CA THR A 124 -4.79 -24.60 -10.38
C THR A 124 -6.05 -24.26 -11.15
N GLU A 125 -7.22 -24.32 -10.50
CA GLU A 125 -8.50 -24.10 -11.18
C GLU A 125 -9.52 -23.39 -10.27
N ILE A 126 -10.26 -22.44 -10.85
CA ILE A 126 -11.46 -21.83 -10.27
C ILE A 126 -12.68 -22.49 -10.93
N ILE A 127 -13.51 -23.09 -10.13
CA ILE A 127 -14.73 -23.78 -10.60
C ILE A 127 -15.90 -22.80 -10.52
N THR A 128 -16.53 -22.57 -11.68
CA THR A 128 -17.68 -21.69 -11.80
C THR A 128 -18.88 -22.40 -12.41
N VAL A 129 -20.06 -21.89 -12.17
CA VAL A 129 -21.30 -22.28 -12.85
C VAL A 129 -22.00 -21.05 -13.38
N GLU A 130 -22.77 -21.20 -14.46
CA GLU A 130 -23.63 -20.15 -14.98
C GLU A 130 -24.65 -19.71 -13.93
N THR A 131 -24.99 -18.42 -13.92
CA THR A 131 -26.01 -17.86 -13.02
C THR A 131 -26.94 -16.92 -13.77
N ALA A 132 -28.21 -16.91 -13.36
CA ALA A 132 -29.22 -15.98 -13.86
C ALA A 132 -29.33 -14.72 -12.98
N GLU A 133 -28.44 -14.53 -12.01
CA GLU A 133 -28.45 -13.38 -11.09
C GLU A 133 -27.73 -12.17 -11.70
N PRO A 134 -28.42 -11.18 -12.26
CA PRO A 134 -27.76 -9.99 -12.77
C PRO A 134 -26.99 -9.26 -11.65
N PRO A 135 -25.82 -8.67 -11.95
CA PRO A 135 -25.20 -8.48 -13.27
C PRO A 135 -24.25 -9.60 -13.69
N TYR A 136 -24.15 -10.67 -12.94
CA TYR A 136 -23.17 -11.74 -13.15
C TYR A 136 -23.63 -12.72 -14.23
N SER A 137 -22.69 -13.25 -14.99
CA SER A 137 -22.92 -14.38 -15.92
C SER A 137 -22.56 -15.72 -15.26
N LYS A 138 -21.66 -15.71 -14.29
CA LYS A 138 -21.17 -16.89 -13.58
C LYS A 138 -21.11 -16.63 -12.07
N ARG A 139 -21.03 -17.71 -11.28
CA ARG A 139 -20.69 -17.66 -9.86
C ARG A 139 -19.63 -18.72 -9.52
N VAL A 140 -18.78 -18.41 -8.56
CA VAL A 140 -17.82 -19.37 -7.99
C VAL A 140 -18.58 -20.44 -7.19
N VAL A 141 -18.16 -21.69 -7.33
CA VAL A 141 -18.66 -22.82 -6.52
C VAL A 141 -17.54 -23.62 -5.87
N GLY A 142 -16.29 -23.38 -6.26
CA GLY A 142 -15.16 -24.07 -5.66
C GLY A 142 -13.83 -23.76 -6.34
N VAL A 143 -12.79 -24.40 -5.83
CA VAL A 143 -11.43 -24.39 -6.37
C VAL A 143 -10.85 -25.80 -6.41
N LYS A 144 -9.86 -26.03 -7.27
CA LYS A 144 -9.16 -27.31 -7.38
C LYS A 144 -7.68 -27.15 -7.13
N THR A 145 -7.10 -28.05 -6.35
CA THR A 145 -5.65 -28.09 -6.09
C THR A 145 -4.92 -28.87 -7.17
N SER A 146 -3.61 -28.65 -7.28
CA SER A 146 -2.69 -29.43 -8.14
C SER A 146 -2.64 -30.92 -7.74
N LEU A 147 -3.05 -31.26 -6.52
CA LEU A 147 -3.15 -32.62 -6.00
C LEU A 147 -4.47 -33.31 -6.36
N GLY A 148 -5.37 -32.60 -7.06
CA GLY A 148 -6.66 -33.13 -7.52
C GLY A 148 -7.82 -32.97 -6.53
N GLU A 149 -7.61 -32.36 -5.37
CA GLU A 149 -8.68 -32.07 -4.42
C GLU A 149 -9.58 -30.93 -4.91
N THR A 150 -10.87 -31.08 -4.74
CA THR A 150 -11.86 -30.03 -4.99
C THR A 150 -12.42 -29.52 -3.66
N TRP A 151 -12.35 -28.21 -3.47
CA TRP A 151 -12.90 -27.51 -2.32
C TRP A 151 -14.09 -26.66 -2.75
N ASN A 152 -15.28 -26.98 -2.26
CA ASN A 152 -16.47 -26.17 -2.48
C ASN A 152 -16.41 -24.89 -1.64
N CYS A 153 -16.77 -23.75 -2.22
CA CYS A 153 -16.79 -22.46 -1.52
C CYS A 153 -17.84 -21.51 -2.10
N ASP A 154 -18.22 -20.50 -1.29
CA ASP A 154 -19.14 -19.45 -1.71
C ASP A 154 -18.40 -18.28 -2.35
N ALA A 155 -17.13 -18.07 -1.96
CA ALA A 155 -16.26 -17.04 -2.54
C ALA A 155 -14.79 -17.48 -2.60
N ALA A 156 -14.06 -16.94 -3.60
CA ALA A 156 -12.61 -17.12 -3.77
C ALA A 156 -11.92 -15.78 -3.99
N ILE A 157 -10.78 -15.57 -3.31
CA ILE A 157 -9.98 -14.35 -3.40
C ILE A 157 -8.60 -14.70 -3.96
N ILE A 158 -8.26 -14.17 -5.14
CA ILE A 158 -7.00 -14.46 -5.82
C ILE A 158 -5.94 -13.43 -5.42
N CYS A 159 -4.88 -13.92 -4.78
CA CYS A 159 -3.74 -13.14 -4.27
C CYS A 159 -2.41 -13.68 -4.83
N GLY A 160 -2.35 -13.93 -6.14
CA GLY A 160 -1.26 -14.67 -6.82
C GLY A 160 0.11 -13.97 -6.81
N GLY A 161 0.20 -12.69 -6.47
CA GLY A 161 1.46 -11.95 -6.38
C GLY A 161 2.25 -11.97 -7.69
N THR A 162 3.55 -12.33 -7.59
CA THR A 162 4.46 -12.47 -8.74
C THR A 162 4.65 -13.93 -9.18
N PHE A 163 3.78 -14.83 -8.70
CA PHE A 163 3.94 -16.28 -8.93
C PHE A 163 3.24 -16.79 -10.20
N LEU A 164 2.13 -16.14 -10.64
CA LEU A 164 1.34 -16.58 -11.79
C LEU A 164 2.19 -16.53 -13.08
N ASN A 165 2.49 -17.70 -13.65
CA ASN A 165 3.41 -17.85 -14.78
C ASN A 165 4.70 -17.05 -14.57
N GLY A 166 5.23 -17.08 -13.34
CA GLY A 166 6.42 -16.37 -12.93
C GLY A 166 7.65 -16.82 -13.73
N ARG A 167 8.44 -15.83 -14.23
CA ARG A 167 9.68 -16.11 -14.97
C ARG A 167 10.77 -15.16 -14.52
N ILE A 168 11.88 -15.73 -14.07
CA ILE A 168 13.07 -14.99 -13.63
C ILE A 168 14.03 -14.80 -14.79
N PHE A 169 14.72 -13.63 -14.80
CA PHE A 169 15.71 -13.24 -15.81
C PHE A 169 16.97 -12.70 -15.14
N VAL A 170 18.13 -13.23 -15.55
CA VAL A 170 19.47 -12.77 -15.15
C VAL A 170 20.36 -12.82 -16.38
N GLY A 171 20.64 -11.68 -17.00
CA GLY A 171 21.30 -11.63 -18.31
C GLY A 171 20.55 -12.46 -19.36
N ASP A 172 21.25 -13.37 -20.00
CA ASP A 172 20.71 -14.25 -21.02
C ASP A 172 19.97 -15.48 -20.46
N VAL A 173 20.05 -15.69 -19.14
CA VAL A 173 19.41 -16.84 -18.48
C VAL A 173 18.00 -16.48 -18.04
N SER A 174 17.03 -17.31 -18.44
CA SER A 174 15.65 -17.19 -17.94
C SER A 174 15.05 -18.56 -17.64
N TYR A 175 14.26 -18.63 -16.58
CA TYR A 175 13.61 -19.88 -16.15
C TYR A 175 12.31 -19.62 -15.41
N PRO A 176 11.33 -20.56 -15.47
CA PRO A 176 10.09 -20.46 -14.68
C PRO A 176 10.42 -20.57 -13.19
N ALA A 177 10.05 -19.55 -12.43
CA ALA A 177 10.16 -19.54 -10.97
C ALA A 177 9.40 -18.35 -10.37
N GLY A 178 9.07 -18.46 -9.08
CA GLY A 178 8.71 -17.34 -8.22
C GLY A 178 9.96 -16.69 -7.59
N PRO A 179 9.77 -15.63 -6.77
CA PRO A 179 10.88 -14.98 -6.08
C PRO A 179 11.54 -15.90 -5.03
N ASP A 180 12.79 -15.58 -4.68
CA ASP A 180 13.58 -16.27 -3.63
C ASP A 180 13.78 -17.78 -3.84
N GLY A 181 13.80 -18.26 -5.07
CA GLY A 181 13.97 -19.67 -5.37
C GLY A 181 12.72 -20.53 -5.18
N LEU A 182 11.57 -19.92 -5.00
CA LEU A 182 10.28 -20.61 -4.94
C LEU A 182 9.80 -20.98 -6.35
N LEU A 183 8.90 -21.96 -6.44
CA LEU A 183 8.27 -22.34 -7.70
C LEU A 183 7.31 -21.26 -8.20
N ASP A 184 7.10 -21.22 -9.51
CA ASP A 184 5.99 -20.47 -10.14
C ASP A 184 4.66 -21.21 -9.99
N ALA A 185 3.54 -20.51 -10.06
CA ALA A 185 2.20 -21.08 -10.07
C ALA A 185 1.76 -21.33 -11.52
N LYS A 186 1.29 -22.57 -11.79
CA LYS A 186 0.85 -23.02 -13.11
C LYS A 186 -0.61 -23.44 -13.11
N GLY A 187 -1.26 -23.30 -14.26
CA GLY A 187 -2.65 -23.71 -14.45
C GLY A 187 -3.69 -22.69 -14.05
N LEU A 188 -3.47 -21.91 -12.98
CA LEU A 188 -4.46 -20.92 -12.54
C LEU A 188 -4.69 -19.81 -13.58
N SER A 189 -3.65 -19.35 -14.28
CA SER A 189 -3.80 -18.38 -15.38
C SER A 189 -4.67 -18.93 -16.50
N ASP A 190 -4.50 -20.19 -16.87
CA ASP A 190 -5.33 -20.84 -17.91
C ASP A 190 -6.78 -20.96 -17.46
N SER A 191 -7.01 -21.31 -16.20
CA SER A 191 -8.34 -21.36 -15.62
C SER A 191 -9.04 -19.98 -15.60
N LEU A 192 -8.29 -18.91 -15.28
CA LEU A 192 -8.81 -17.54 -15.31
C LEU A 192 -9.20 -17.12 -16.75
N LEU A 193 -8.34 -17.41 -17.73
CA LEU A 193 -8.61 -17.16 -19.16
C LEU A 193 -9.86 -17.94 -19.63
N ALA A 194 -9.99 -19.23 -19.27
CA ALA A 194 -11.16 -20.04 -19.60
C ALA A 194 -12.45 -19.51 -18.99
N ASN A 195 -12.37 -18.80 -17.86
CA ASN A 195 -13.50 -18.12 -17.25
C ASN A 195 -13.78 -16.72 -17.84
N GLY A 196 -13.02 -16.28 -18.85
CA GLY A 196 -13.22 -15.01 -19.55
C GLY A 196 -12.47 -13.83 -18.94
N ILE A 197 -11.61 -14.06 -17.96
CA ILE A 197 -10.81 -13.01 -17.31
C ILE A 197 -9.64 -12.62 -18.21
N LYS A 198 -9.45 -11.33 -18.44
CA LYS A 198 -8.34 -10.79 -19.24
C LYS A 198 -7.11 -10.62 -18.41
N LEU A 199 -6.02 -11.25 -18.82
CA LEU A 199 -4.72 -11.14 -18.20
C LEU A 199 -3.84 -10.13 -18.94
N MET A 200 -2.92 -9.54 -18.19
CA MET A 200 -1.81 -8.68 -18.64
C MET A 200 -0.52 -9.24 -18.06
N ARG A 201 0.61 -8.76 -18.58
CA ARG A 201 1.91 -9.20 -18.09
C ARG A 201 2.74 -8.02 -17.61
N PHE A 202 3.15 -8.04 -16.34
CA PHE A 202 4.00 -7.04 -15.73
C PHE A 202 5.34 -7.62 -15.32
N LYS A 203 6.32 -6.75 -15.11
CA LYS A 203 7.62 -7.12 -14.56
C LYS A 203 7.96 -6.29 -13.33
N THR A 204 8.75 -6.88 -12.44
CA THR A 204 9.44 -6.18 -11.37
C THR A 204 10.87 -6.71 -11.26
N GLY A 205 11.63 -6.26 -10.27
CA GLY A 205 12.98 -6.73 -10.05
C GLY A 205 13.46 -6.46 -8.64
N THR A 206 14.52 -7.12 -8.25
CA THR A 206 15.17 -6.96 -6.94
C THR A 206 16.68 -6.82 -7.12
N PRO A 207 17.39 -6.03 -6.29
CA PRO A 207 18.86 -5.96 -6.31
C PRO A 207 19.50 -7.19 -5.66
N ALA A 208 20.79 -7.29 -5.81
CA ALA A 208 21.60 -8.29 -5.14
C ALA A 208 21.54 -8.16 -3.61
N ARG A 209 21.73 -9.28 -2.91
CA ARG A 209 22.04 -9.34 -1.47
C ARG A 209 23.52 -9.54 -1.32
N VAL A 210 24.14 -8.72 -0.47
CA VAL A 210 25.57 -8.66 -0.26
C VAL A 210 25.89 -9.06 1.17
N LYS A 211 26.98 -9.79 1.36
CA LYS A 211 27.43 -10.22 2.69
C LYS A 211 27.97 -9.03 3.49
N LYS A 212 27.37 -8.78 4.66
CA LYS A 212 27.66 -7.66 5.53
C LYS A 212 29.14 -7.52 5.87
N SER A 213 29.81 -8.63 6.25
CA SER A 213 31.22 -8.65 6.66
C SER A 213 32.20 -8.31 5.52
N THR A 214 31.74 -8.22 4.27
CA THR A 214 32.56 -7.85 3.11
C THR A 214 32.37 -6.40 2.66
N ILE A 215 31.59 -5.61 3.41
CA ILE A 215 31.36 -4.20 3.16
C ILE A 215 32.19 -3.36 4.17
N ASP A 216 32.93 -2.41 3.68
CA ASP A 216 33.63 -1.43 4.52
C ASP A 216 32.69 -0.26 4.85
N PHE A 217 31.95 -0.40 5.94
CA PHE A 217 30.99 0.60 6.40
C PHE A 217 31.63 1.92 6.82
N SER A 218 32.96 1.95 7.13
CA SER A 218 33.62 3.18 7.50
C SER A 218 33.67 4.20 6.36
N GLN A 219 33.48 3.76 5.13
CA GLN A 219 33.46 4.58 3.92
C GLN A 219 32.04 5.04 3.51
N LEU A 220 31.00 4.58 4.22
CA LEU A 220 29.61 4.85 3.88
C LEU A 220 29.02 5.93 4.79
N GLU A 221 28.07 6.69 4.27
CA GLU A 221 27.31 7.65 5.06
C GLU A 221 26.27 6.90 5.92
N ILE A 222 26.26 7.16 7.23
CA ILE A 222 25.32 6.53 8.15
C ILE A 222 23.97 7.22 8.04
N GLN A 223 22.90 6.43 7.97
CA GLN A 223 21.53 6.90 8.05
C GLN A 223 20.89 6.37 9.34
N GLU A 224 20.89 7.21 10.37
CA GLU A 224 20.29 6.90 11.67
C GLU A 224 18.76 6.83 11.60
N GLY A 225 18.17 6.02 12.49
CA GLY A 225 16.73 5.99 12.76
C GLY A 225 16.31 7.07 13.76
N GLU A 226 15.02 7.27 13.89
CA GLU A 226 14.43 8.09 14.95
C GLU A 226 14.52 7.31 16.28
N THR A 227 14.92 8.00 17.35
CA THR A 227 14.99 7.44 18.71
C THR A 227 13.61 7.41 19.36
N ASP A 228 12.71 8.27 18.91
CA ASP A 228 11.44 8.55 19.50
C ASP A 228 10.33 8.49 18.44
N PHE A 229 9.91 7.29 18.09
CA PHE A 229 8.91 7.08 17.07
C PHE A 229 7.58 6.54 17.61
N LEU A 230 6.50 6.85 16.90
CA LEU A 230 5.18 6.30 17.17
C LEU A 230 5.02 4.95 16.47
N PRO A 231 4.34 3.96 17.07
CA PRO A 231 4.00 2.72 16.38
C PRO A 231 3.02 2.96 15.22
N TYR A 232 2.91 2.01 14.31
CA TYR A 232 1.83 1.98 13.33
C TYR A 232 0.50 1.63 13.99
N SER A 233 0.56 0.65 14.89
CA SER A 233 -0.63 0.09 15.53
C SER A 233 -0.77 0.56 16.97
N TRP A 234 -1.93 1.09 17.29
CA TRP A 234 -2.33 1.36 18.67
C TRP A 234 -2.51 0.07 19.52
N LYS A 235 -2.46 -1.13 18.90
CA LYS A 235 -2.39 -2.43 19.58
C LYS A 235 -0.99 -2.76 20.08
N THR A 236 0.02 -2.04 19.62
CA THR A 236 1.41 -2.27 19.97
C THR A 236 1.71 -1.66 21.35
N ASP A 237 2.21 -2.48 22.28
CA ASP A 237 2.66 -2.00 23.59
C ASP A 237 3.93 -1.15 23.42
N LEU A 238 3.90 0.08 23.91
CA LEU A 238 5.04 1.01 23.84
C LEU A 238 6.26 0.49 24.62
N ALA A 239 6.06 -0.31 25.67
CA ALA A 239 7.14 -0.97 26.40
C ALA A 239 8.02 -1.85 25.49
N HIS A 240 7.49 -2.31 24.37
CA HIS A 240 8.26 -3.04 23.34
C HIS A 240 9.44 -2.23 22.79
N PHE A 241 9.36 -0.91 22.83
CA PHE A 241 10.36 0.00 22.25
C PHE A 241 11.34 0.60 23.27
N GLU A 242 11.08 0.50 24.59
CA GLU A 242 11.83 1.19 25.65
C GLU A 242 13.34 0.89 25.67
N ASN A 243 13.76 -0.32 25.29
CA ASN A 243 15.16 -0.73 25.30
C ASN A 243 15.68 -1.10 23.91
N ARG A 244 15.05 -0.60 22.87
CA ARG A 244 15.38 -1.00 21.51
C ARG A 244 16.48 -0.13 20.91
N THR A 245 17.53 -0.77 20.38
CA THR A 245 18.57 -0.11 19.59
C THR A 245 18.19 -0.11 18.12
N ASN A 246 18.18 1.06 17.50
CA ASN A 246 18.03 1.17 16.06
C ASN A 246 19.24 0.58 15.33
N VAL A 247 18.98 -0.22 14.29
CA VAL A 247 20.02 -0.70 13.39
C VAL A 247 20.15 0.31 12.24
N PRO A 248 21.28 1.01 12.08
CA PRO A 248 21.41 2.03 11.04
C PRO A 248 21.37 1.42 9.65
N CYS A 249 20.79 2.15 8.70
CA CYS A 249 21.01 1.96 7.28
C CYS A 249 22.22 2.81 6.84
N HIS A 250 22.74 2.54 5.65
CA HIS A 250 23.85 3.33 5.11
C HIS A 250 23.52 3.81 3.70
N ILE A 251 24.22 4.84 3.27
CA ILE A 251 24.06 5.42 1.94
C ILE A 251 25.40 5.27 1.19
N VAL A 252 25.28 4.87 -0.06
CA VAL A 252 26.38 4.84 -1.02
C VAL A 252 25.88 5.38 -2.37
N TYR A 253 26.79 5.86 -3.19
CA TYR A 253 26.46 6.43 -4.49
C TYR A 253 27.14 5.65 -5.60
N THR A 254 26.45 5.52 -6.74
CA THR A 254 27.08 5.10 -7.99
C THR A 254 28.09 6.18 -8.42
N ASN A 255 29.05 5.80 -9.26
CA ASN A 255 30.08 6.67 -9.80
C ASN A 255 30.28 6.43 -11.30
N GLU A 256 31.16 7.18 -11.93
CA GLU A 256 31.42 7.09 -13.37
C GLU A 256 31.89 5.68 -13.80
N LYS A 257 32.73 5.02 -12.98
CA LYS A 257 33.17 3.64 -13.25
C LYS A 257 31.97 2.67 -13.25
N THR A 258 31.08 2.80 -12.24
CA THR A 258 29.85 2.02 -12.17
C THR A 258 28.96 2.26 -13.41
N HIS A 259 28.79 3.53 -13.79
CA HIS A 259 27.98 3.91 -14.95
C HIS A 259 28.57 3.37 -16.26
N LYS A 260 29.91 3.41 -16.41
CA LYS A 260 30.57 2.87 -17.59
C LYS A 260 30.38 1.36 -17.70
N ILE A 261 30.57 0.60 -16.62
CA ILE A 261 30.37 -0.86 -16.61
C ILE A 261 28.95 -1.19 -17.06
N ILE A 262 27.93 -0.50 -16.52
CA ILE A 262 26.55 -0.76 -16.86
C ILE A 262 26.25 -0.41 -18.32
N ARG A 263 26.70 0.77 -18.81
CA ARG A 263 26.48 1.20 -20.20
C ARG A 263 27.12 0.27 -21.21
N ASP A 264 28.36 -0.16 -20.97
CA ASP A 264 29.08 -1.08 -21.85
C ASP A 264 28.38 -2.44 -21.97
N ASN A 265 27.63 -2.86 -20.93
CA ASN A 265 26.94 -4.14 -20.85
C ASN A 265 25.41 -4.06 -20.99
N ILE A 266 24.84 -2.89 -21.28
CA ILE A 266 23.37 -2.69 -21.29
C ILE A 266 22.65 -3.64 -22.25
N HIS A 267 23.29 -3.99 -23.37
CA HIS A 267 22.79 -4.93 -24.37
C HIS A 267 22.66 -6.37 -23.84
N ARG A 268 23.34 -6.71 -22.74
CA ARG A 268 23.27 -8.01 -22.04
C ARG A 268 22.18 -8.03 -20.95
N SER A 269 21.53 -6.89 -20.67
CA SER A 269 20.39 -6.86 -19.75
C SER A 269 19.17 -7.49 -20.39
N ALA A 270 18.49 -8.40 -19.70
CA ALA A 270 17.27 -9.04 -20.19
C ALA A 270 16.18 -8.01 -20.57
N MET A 271 16.17 -6.84 -19.93
CA MET A 271 15.27 -5.75 -20.24
C MET A 271 15.57 -5.10 -21.61
N TYR A 272 16.84 -4.94 -21.95
CA TYR A 272 17.29 -4.25 -23.18
C TYR A 272 17.59 -5.19 -24.34
N SER A 273 17.72 -6.49 -24.08
CA SER A 273 17.86 -7.53 -25.12
C SER A 273 16.53 -7.97 -25.74
N GLY A 274 15.39 -7.47 -25.24
CA GLY A 274 14.06 -7.82 -25.75
C GLY A 274 13.49 -9.15 -25.22
N GLN A 275 14.12 -9.77 -24.22
CA GLN A 275 13.61 -11.01 -23.61
C GLN A 275 12.40 -10.74 -22.70
N ILE A 276 12.34 -9.57 -22.06
CA ILE A 276 11.27 -9.16 -21.17
C ILE A 276 10.22 -8.40 -21.98
N HIS A 277 8.98 -8.88 -21.94
CA HIS A 277 7.83 -8.28 -22.61
C HIS A 277 6.93 -7.48 -21.66
N GLY A 278 6.96 -7.80 -20.36
CA GLY A 278 6.15 -7.16 -19.34
C GLY A 278 6.59 -5.72 -19.05
N THR A 279 5.61 -4.84 -18.84
CA THR A 279 5.87 -3.46 -18.46
C THR A 279 6.39 -3.38 -17.03
N GLY A 280 7.48 -2.63 -16.83
CA GLY A 280 8.08 -2.41 -15.51
C GLY A 280 7.53 -1.21 -14.75
N PRO A 281 7.73 -1.15 -13.42
CA PRO A 281 7.23 -0.07 -12.58
C PRO A 281 7.99 1.25 -12.82
N ARG A 282 7.27 2.34 -13.05
CA ARG A 282 7.82 3.67 -13.25
C ARG A 282 8.63 4.20 -12.06
N TYR A 283 8.18 3.89 -10.84
CA TYR A 283 8.74 4.43 -9.59
C TYR A 283 9.76 3.52 -8.89
N CYS A 284 10.08 2.38 -9.50
CA CYS A 284 11.15 1.48 -9.08
C CYS A 284 11.91 0.99 -10.31
N PRO A 285 12.52 1.90 -11.09
CA PRO A 285 13.26 1.54 -12.28
C PRO A 285 14.52 0.74 -11.89
N SER A 286 14.97 -0.13 -12.79
CA SER A 286 16.27 -0.78 -12.67
C SER A 286 17.39 0.28 -12.74
N ILE A 287 18.60 -0.09 -12.35
CA ILE A 287 19.74 0.85 -12.44
C ILE A 287 20.03 1.20 -13.91
N GLU A 288 19.84 0.27 -14.83
CA GLU A 288 19.96 0.51 -16.27
C GLU A 288 18.96 1.59 -16.74
N ASP A 289 17.68 1.46 -16.31
CA ASP A 289 16.64 2.46 -16.62
C ASP A 289 16.98 3.86 -16.07
N LYS A 290 17.58 3.92 -14.87
CA LYS A 290 18.02 5.20 -14.30
C LYS A 290 19.10 5.86 -15.14
N LEU A 291 20.07 5.08 -15.61
CA LEU A 291 21.18 5.60 -16.42
C LEU A 291 20.76 6.03 -17.82
N VAL A 292 19.70 5.42 -18.36
CA VAL A 292 19.13 5.83 -19.65
C VAL A 292 18.23 7.06 -19.51
N ARG A 293 17.33 7.06 -18.51
CA ARG A 293 16.34 8.15 -18.33
C ARG A 293 16.93 9.42 -17.71
N PHE A 294 17.99 9.27 -16.92
CA PHE A 294 18.65 10.36 -16.18
C PHE A 294 20.16 10.36 -16.49
N ALA A 295 20.49 10.34 -17.78
CA ALA A 295 21.86 10.23 -18.27
C ALA A 295 22.76 11.41 -17.85
N ASP A 296 22.17 12.56 -17.53
CA ASP A 296 22.80 13.79 -17.03
C ASP A 296 23.23 13.71 -15.56
N LYS A 297 22.77 12.69 -14.80
CA LYS A 297 23.12 12.53 -13.40
C LYS A 297 24.48 11.86 -13.24
N GLU A 298 25.39 12.53 -12.55
CA GLU A 298 26.74 12.01 -12.27
C GLU A 298 26.74 10.83 -11.29
N ARG A 299 25.71 10.73 -10.42
CA ARG A 299 25.57 9.68 -9.43
C ARG A 299 24.12 9.41 -9.06
N HIS A 300 23.84 8.18 -8.65
CA HIS A 300 22.54 7.76 -8.08
C HIS A 300 22.75 7.29 -6.65
N GLN A 301 21.87 7.73 -5.77
CA GLN A 301 21.86 7.30 -4.37
C GLN A 301 21.33 5.87 -4.25
N LEU A 302 22.02 5.07 -3.45
CA LEU A 302 21.67 3.72 -3.07
C LEU A 302 21.62 3.62 -1.55
N PHE A 303 20.74 2.75 -1.04
CA PHE A 303 20.68 2.49 0.39
C PHE A 303 21.13 1.06 0.67
N VAL A 304 21.97 0.89 1.69
CA VAL A 304 22.46 -0.39 2.19
C VAL A 304 21.67 -0.71 3.45
N GLU A 305 20.76 -1.65 3.34
CA GLU A 305 19.72 -1.92 4.32
C GLU A 305 19.86 -3.32 4.93
N PRO A 306 19.80 -3.47 6.27
CA PRO A 306 19.81 -4.78 6.90
C PRO A 306 18.53 -5.57 6.56
N VAL A 307 18.67 -6.84 6.20
CA VAL A 307 17.53 -7.75 5.93
C VAL A 307 16.94 -8.35 7.21
N GLY A 308 17.72 -8.36 8.27
CA GLY A 308 17.34 -8.85 9.58
C GLY A 308 18.44 -8.59 10.61
N GLU A 309 18.12 -8.86 11.87
CA GLU A 309 19.05 -8.65 12.99
C GLU A 309 20.20 -9.68 13.00
N ASN A 310 19.86 -10.93 12.75
CA ASN A 310 20.78 -12.09 12.86
C ASN A 310 21.13 -12.68 11.48
N THR A 311 21.46 -11.81 10.51
CA THR A 311 21.86 -12.25 9.16
C THR A 311 22.99 -11.39 8.62
N GLU A 312 23.81 -11.98 7.78
CA GLU A 312 24.84 -11.27 7.00
C GLU A 312 24.27 -10.66 5.70
N GLU A 313 22.99 -10.84 5.39
CA GLU A 313 22.40 -10.31 4.17
C GLU A 313 22.13 -8.80 4.28
N MET A 314 22.72 -8.01 3.37
CA MET A 314 22.43 -6.59 3.18
C MET A 314 21.74 -6.38 1.83
N TYR A 315 20.65 -5.63 1.83
CA TYR A 315 19.87 -5.26 0.65
C TYR A 315 20.36 -3.94 0.07
N ILE A 316 20.62 -3.88 -1.23
CA ILE A 316 21.16 -2.66 -1.87
C ILE A 316 20.03 -1.95 -2.63
N GLN A 317 19.20 -1.19 -1.90
CA GLN A 317 18.05 -0.52 -2.48
C GLN A 317 18.46 0.50 -3.55
N GLY A 318 17.75 0.43 -4.68
CA GLY A 318 17.99 1.33 -5.80
C GLY A 318 18.97 0.77 -6.84
N PHE A 319 19.51 -0.44 -6.61
CA PHE A 319 20.47 -1.11 -7.48
C PHE A 319 19.93 -2.39 -8.12
N SER A 320 18.61 -2.48 -8.32
CA SER A 320 18.00 -3.61 -9.01
C SER A 320 18.44 -3.65 -10.47
N THR A 321 18.70 -4.85 -10.98
CA THR A 321 19.21 -5.07 -12.35
C THR A 321 18.79 -6.42 -12.87
N SER A 322 18.79 -6.58 -14.20
CA SER A 322 18.70 -7.87 -14.89
C SER A 322 19.98 -8.21 -15.69
N LEU A 323 21.07 -7.52 -15.40
CA LEU A 323 22.39 -7.81 -15.98
C LEU A 323 22.91 -9.18 -15.54
N PRO A 324 23.79 -9.84 -16.32
CA PRO A 324 24.36 -11.12 -15.97
C PRO A 324 25.30 -11.04 -14.74
N THR A 325 25.57 -12.18 -14.12
CA THR A 325 26.22 -12.29 -12.81
C THR A 325 27.62 -11.70 -12.78
N ASP A 326 28.41 -11.85 -13.85
CA ASP A 326 29.74 -11.24 -13.99
C ASP A 326 29.68 -9.73 -13.90
N VAL A 327 28.73 -9.11 -14.62
CA VAL A 327 28.53 -7.66 -14.59
C VAL A 327 28.02 -7.20 -13.24
N GLN A 328 27.17 -7.99 -12.58
CA GLN A 328 26.69 -7.66 -11.22
C GLN A 328 27.84 -7.56 -10.22
N TYR A 329 28.85 -8.45 -10.29
CA TYR A 329 30.04 -8.34 -9.45
C TYR A 329 30.87 -7.10 -9.78
N GLU A 330 31.12 -6.83 -11.05
CA GLU A 330 31.93 -5.67 -11.47
C GLU A 330 31.28 -4.34 -11.04
N MET A 331 29.97 -4.16 -11.32
CA MET A 331 29.27 -2.94 -10.97
C MET A 331 29.16 -2.76 -9.44
N LEU A 332 28.98 -3.85 -8.68
CA LEU A 332 28.89 -3.78 -7.23
C LEU A 332 30.26 -3.39 -6.63
N ARG A 333 31.34 -4.04 -7.06
CA ARG A 333 32.71 -3.76 -6.58
C ARG A 333 33.28 -2.43 -7.06
N SER A 334 32.59 -1.73 -7.95
CA SER A 334 32.93 -0.35 -8.33
C SER A 334 32.39 0.70 -7.35
N LEU A 335 31.51 0.30 -6.42
CA LEU A 335 30.99 1.21 -5.38
C LEU A 335 32.02 1.36 -4.25
N LYS A 336 32.06 2.55 -3.67
CA LYS A 336 32.95 2.87 -2.54
C LYS A 336 32.58 2.01 -1.32
N GLY A 337 33.56 1.33 -0.72
CA GLY A 337 33.34 0.41 0.41
C GLY A 337 32.83 -0.99 0.02
N PHE A 338 32.69 -1.27 -1.28
CA PHE A 338 32.23 -2.56 -1.79
C PHE A 338 33.31 -3.29 -2.61
N GLU A 339 34.53 -2.85 -2.57
CA GLU A 339 35.63 -3.39 -3.40
C GLU A 339 35.84 -4.91 -3.20
N ASN A 340 35.54 -5.40 -1.99
CA ASN A 340 35.63 -6.82 -1.63
C ASN A 340 34.27 -7.50 -1.48
N ALA A 341 33.20 -6.89 -1.97
CA ALA A 341 31.84 -7.38 -1.77
C ALA A 341 31.63 -8.77 -2.34
N GLU A 342 30.96 -9.63 -1.54
CA GLU A 342 30.51 -10.97 -1.92
C GLU A 342 28.99 -10.96 -2.09
N ILE A 343 28.51 -11.43 -3.23
CA ILE A 343 27.08 -11.58 -3.51
C ILE A 343 26.57 -12.88 -2.87
N MET A 344 25.59 -12.78 -1.98
CA MET A 344 24.88 -13.93 -1.41
C MET A 344 23.68 -14.35 -2.26
N ARG A 345 22.99 -13.37 -2.90
CA ARG A 345 21.91 -13.60 -3.86
C ARG A 345 22.05 -12.62 -5.01
N TYR A 346 21.96 -13.11 -6.22
CA TYR A 346 21.99 -12.26 -7.40
C TYR A 346 20.72 -11.42 -7.54
N ALA A 347 20.87 -10.26 -8.15
CA ALA A 347 19.76 -9.46 -8.63
C ALA A 347 19.08 -10.17 -9.81
N TYR A 348 17.78 -9.96 -9.95
CA TYR A 348 17.01 -10.50 -11.07
C TYR A 348 15.80 -9.62 -11.41
N ALA A 349 15.32 -9.75 -12.64
CA ALA A 349 13.97 -9.32 -12.98
C ALA A 349 13.02 -10.53 -12.97
N ILE A 350 11.75 -10.28 -12.68
CA ILE A 350 10.69 -11.29 -12.74
C ILE A 350 9.49 -10.74 -13.50
N GLU A 351 9.00 -11.50 -14.48
CA GLU A 351 7.70 -11.29 -15.12
C GLU A 351 6.65 -12.21 -14.52
N TYR A 352 5.41 -11.75 -14.53
CA TYR A 352 4.26 -12.47 -13.97
C TYR A 352 2.95 -11.99 -14.59
N ASP A 353 1.92 -12.84 -14.54
CA ASP A 353 0.58 -12.49 -14.99
C ASP A 353 -0.18 -11.70 -13.92
N CYS A 354 -0.95 -10.72 -14.36
CA CYS A 354 -1.89 -9.94 -13.56
C CYS A 354 -3.15 -9.65 -14.39
N ILE A 355 -4.18 -9.11 -13.78
CA ILE A 355 -5.41 -8.75 -14.48
C ILE A 355 -5.44 -7.28 -14.90
N ASP A 356 -6.29 -6.94 -15.88
CA ASP A 356 -6.81 -5.59 -16.05
C ASP A 356 -7.77 -5.31 -14.89
N PRO A 357 -7.44 -4.44 -13.92
CA PRO A 357 -8.25 -4.23 -12.72
C PRO A 357 -9.58 -3.53 -13.00
N THR A 358 -9.81 -3.01 -14.20
CA THR A 358 -11.10 -2.45 -14.60
C THR A 358 -12.21 -3.51 -14.70
N GLN A 359 -11.84 -4.80 -14.67
CA GLN A 359 -12.78 -5.93 -14.57
C GLN A 359 -13.39 -6.09 -13.16
N LEU A 360 -12.90 -5.32 -12.16
CA LEU A 360 -13.37 -5.37 -10.79
C LEU A 360 -14.33 -4.22 -10.47
N TYR A 361 -15.25 -4.48 -9.53
CA TYR A 361 -15.97 -3.45 -8.80
C TYR A 361 -15.07 -2.81 -7.72
N ALA A 362 -15.52 -1.72 -7.14
CA ALA A 362 -14.84 -1.10 -5.99
C ALA A 362 -14.81 -1.99 -4.72
N THR A 363 -15.58 -3.05 -4.70
CA THR A 363 -15.53 -4.14 -3.70
C THR A 363 -14.37 -5.10 -3.92
N LEU A 364 -13.66 -4.99 -5.05
CA LEU A 364 -12.65 -5.90 -5.60
C LEU A 364 -13.23 -7.24 -6.08
N GLU A 365 -14.55 -7.36 -6.20
CA GLU A 365 -15.24 -8.48 -6.84
C GLU A 365 -15.22 -8.33 -8.36
N PHE A 366 -15.08 -9.44 -9.09
CA PHE A 366 -15.17 -9.44 -10.55
C PHE A 366 -16.58 -9.09 -11.02
N LYS A 367 -16.68 -8.26 -12.07
CA LYS A 367 -17.96 -7.80 -12.62
C LYS A 367 -18.80 -8.91 -13.24
N GLU A 368 -18.14 -9.92 -13.81
CA GLU A 368 -18.79 -11.02 -14.54
C GLU A 368 -18.99 -12.28 -13.68
N ILE A 369 -18.24 -12.43 -12.57
CA ILE A 369 -18.22 -13.66 -11.78
C ILE A 369 -18.52 -13.35 -10.31
N SER A 370 -19.72 -13.71 -9.86
CA SER A 370 -20.14 -13.57 -8.47
C SER A 370 -19.27 -14.40 -7.53
N GLY A 371 -18.83 -13.82 -6.41
CA GLY A 371 -18.01 -14.49 -5.41
C GLY A 371 -16.53 -14.62 -5.77
N LEU A 372 -16.07 -14.13 -6.94
CA LEU A 372 -14.66 -14.08 -7.27
C LEU A 372 -14.09 -12.69 -7.01
N TYR A 373 -12.98 -12.63 -6.26
CA TYR A 373 -12.28 -11.39 -5.88
C TYR A 373 -10.82 -11.45 -6.32
N GLY A 374 -10.25 -10.27 -6.58
CA GLY A 374 -8.80 -10.13 -6.82
C GLY A 374 -8.19 -9.17 -5.83
N ALA A 375 -6.93 -9.42 -5.38
CA ALA A 375 -6.24 -8.51 -4.49
C ALA A 375 -4.72 -8.50 -4.71
N GLY A 376 -4.11 -7.34 -4.41
CA GLY A 376 -2.68 -7.15 -4.41
C GLY A 376 -2.08 -7.03 -5.80
N GLN A 377 -0.91 -7.62 -5.98
CA GLN A 377 -0.13 -7.52 -7.22
C GLN A 377 -0.84 -8.16 -8.41
N PHE A 378 -1.71 -9.10 -8.15
CA PHE A 378 -2.62 -9.69 -9.14
C PHE A 378 -3.51 -8.64 -9.81
N ASN A 379 -3.92 -7.59 -9.10
CA ASN A 379 -4.68 -6.46 -9.63
C ASN A 379 -3.79 -5.37 -10.28
N GLY A 380 -2.53 -5.68 -10.57
CA GLY A 380 -1.62 -4.76 -11.25
C GLY A 380 -0.97 -3.71 -10.36
N THR A 381 -0.93 -3.88 -9.04
CA THR A 381 -0.19 -3.00 -8.12
C THR A 381 1.24 -3.49 -7.88
N SER A 382 2.09 -2.61 -7.32
CA SER A 382 3.45 -2.95 -6.90
C SER A 382 3.75 -2.33 -5.53
N GLY A 383 3.70 -3.18 -4.48
CA GLY A 383 4.03 -2.83 -3.11
C GLY A 383 3.26 -3.68 -2.11
N TYR A 384 3.88 -3.90 -0.95
CA TYR A 384 3.32 -4.73 0.11
C TYR A 384 2.09 -4.10 0.75
N GLU A 385 2.11 -2.78 0.92
CA GLU A 385 1.05 -2.00 1.55
C GLU A 385 -0.17 -1.90 0.63
N GLU A 386 0.03 -1.70 -0.67
CA GLU A 386 -1.04 -1.75 -1.66
C GLU A 386 -1.69 -3.14 -1.72
N ALA A 387 -0.88 -4.19 -1.57
CA ALA A 387 -1.36 -5.56 -1.56
C ALA A 387 -2.18 -5.85 -0.30
N ALA A 388 -1.66 -5.48 0.87
CA ALA A 388 -2.35 -5.65 2.15
C ALA A 388 -3.68 -4.90 2.20
N ALA A 389 -3.70 -3.63 1.74
CA ALA A 389 -4.91 -2.81 1.67
C ALA A 389 -6.01 -3.46 0.82
N GLN A 390 -5.65 -3.95 -0.37
CA GLN A 390 -6.61 -4.65 -1.24
C GLN A 390 -7.06 -5.98 -0.64
N GLY A 391 -6.13 -6.74 -0.04
CA GLY A 391 -6.46 -7.98 0.64
C GLY A 391 -7.49 -7.78 1.75
N LEU A 392 -7.27 -6.79 2.61
CA LEU A 392 -8.19 -6.43 3.69
C LEU A 392 -9.60 -6.12 3.16
N ILE A 393 -9.70 -5.29 2.11
CA ILE A 393 -11.00 -4.91 1.53
C ILE A 393 -11.67 -6.09 0.81
N ALA A 394 -10.92 -6.90 0.07
CA ALA A 394 -11.47 -8.09 -0.60
C ALA A 394 -11.97 -9.11 0.42
N GLY A 395 -11.19 -9.41 1.47
CA GLY A 395 -11.57 -10.31 2.54
C GLY A 395 -12.79 -9.83 3.32
N MET A 396 -12.84 -8.54 3.65
CA MET A 396 -13.98 -7.90 4.30
C MET A 396 -15.24 -8.04 3.45
N ASN A 397 -15.17 -7.69 2.15
CA ASN A 397 -16.34 -7.73 1.27
C ASN A 397 -16.79 -9.15 0.93
N ALA A 398 -15.87 -10.09 0.79
CA ALA A 398 -16.21 -11.51 0.65
C ALA A 398 -16.98 -12.02 1.88
N ALA A 399 -16.51 -11.68 3.09
CA ALA A 399 -17.18 -12.05 4.33
C ALA A 399 -18.55 -11.38 4.49
N LEU A 400 -18.67 -10.10 4.15
CA LEU A 400 -19.96 -9.38 4.19
C LEU A 400 -20.96 -10.01 3.23
N LYS A 401 -20.55 -10.30 2.00
CA LYS A 401 -21.40 -10.95 0.99
C LYS A 401 -21.86 -12.32 1.45
N THR A 402 -20.96 -13.16 1.96
CA THR A 402 -21.27 -14.50 2.49
C THR A 402 -22.28 -14.44 3.64
N ASN A 403 -22.23 -13.38 4.45
CA ASN A 403 -23.16 -13.13 5.56
C ASN A 403 -24.43 -12.36 5.13
N GLY A 404 -24.65 -12.11 3.83
CA GLY A 404 -25.81 -11.37 3.32
C GLY A 404 -25.88 -9.91 3.75
N LYS A 405 -24.71 -9.27 4.02
CA LYS A 405 -24.59 -7.88 4.44
C LYS A 405 -24.13 -6.97 3.30
N GLU A 406 -24.44 -5.69 3.41
CA GLU A 406 -23.99 -4.67 2.46
C GLU A 406 -22.47 -4.54 2.41
N PRO A 407 -21.88 -4.35 1.23
CA PRO A 407 -20.45 -4.22 1.08
C PRO A 407 -19.91 -2.91 1.64
N VAL A 408 -18.63 -2.91 2.00
CA VAL A 408 -17.88 -1.69 2.34
C VAL A 408 -17.15 -1.19 1.09
N ILE A 409 -17.47 0.05 0.70
CA ILE A 409 -16.78 0.79 -0.35
C ILE A 409 -16.22 2.07 0.28
N LEU A 410 -14.91 2.26 0.16
CA LEU A 410 -14.23 3.45 0.66
C LEU A 410 -14.12 4.50 -0.44
N ASN A 411 -14.50 5.73 -0.11
CA ASN A 411 -14.42 6.86 -1.03
C ASN A 411 -13.00 7.46 -1.07
N ARG A 412 -12.68 8.16 -2.14
CA ARG A 412 -11.41 8.88 -2.32
C ARG A 412 -11.20 9.97 -1.28
N SER A 413 -12.27 10.58 -0.77
CA SER A 413 -12.24 11.60 0.28
C SER A 413 -12.07 11.02 1.70
N GLU A 414 -12.26 9.71 1.87
CA GLU A 414 -12.19 9.03 3.16
C GLU A 414 -10.85 8.33 3.39
N SER A 415 -10.19 7.84 2.30
CA SER A 415 -8.97 7.06 2.46
C SER A 415 -8.07 7.02 1.21
N TYR A 416 -6.78 6.77 1.45
CA TYR A 416 -5.85 6.37 0.40
C TYR A 416 -6.18 4.98 -0.16
N ILE A 417 -6.72 4.07 0.65
CA ILE A 417 -7.25 2.77 0.18
C ILE A 417 -8.37 2.99 -0.82
N GLY A 418 -9.31 3.89 -0.55
CA GLY A 418 -10.37 4.26 -1.48
C GLY A 418 -9.83 4.88 -2.77
N THR A 419 -8.83 5.76 -2.66
CA THR A 419 -8.13 6.33 -3.83
C THR A 419 -7.44 5.26 -4.67
N LEU A 420 -6.75 4.31 -4.03
CA LEU A 420 -6.08 3.18 -4.66
C LEU A 420 -7.07 2.32 -5.47
N ILE A 421 -8.15 1.88 -4.84
CA ILE A 421 -9.14 0.99 -5.44
C ILE A 421 -9.89 1.70 -6.57
N ASP A 422 -10.28 2.96 -6.37
CA ASP A 422 -10.95 3.75 -7.40
C ASP A 422 -10.04 3.97 -8.63
N ASP A 423 -8.76 4.30 -8.45
CA ASP A 423 -7.82 4.43 -9.57
C ASP A 423 -7.69 3.12 -10.37
N LEU A 424 -7.60 1.96 -9.68
CA LEU A 424 -7.49 0.66 -10.33
C LEU A 424 -8.76 0.31 -11.11
N THR A 425 -9.92 0.42 -10.48
CA THR A 425 -11.18 -0.09 -11.04
C THR A 425 -11.83 0.85 -12.07
N THR A 426 -11.45 2.14 -12.08
CA THR A 426 -11.99 3.13 -13.02
C THR A 426 -11.01 3.53 -14.11
N LYS A 427 -9.74 3.79 -13.77
CA LYS A 427 -8.71 4.21 -14.73
C LYS A 427 -7.93 3.03 -15.31
N GLY A 428 -7.84 1.94 -14.56
CA GLY A 428 -6.94 0.84 -14.87
C GLY A 428 -5.46 1.24 -14.72
N THR A 429 -4.59 0.36 -15.17
CA THR A 429 -3.15 0.65 -15.18
C THR A 429 -2.46 -0.06 -16.34
N ASN A 430 -1.53 0.63 -17.01
CA ASN A 430 -0.68 0.08 -18.07
C ASN A 430 0.74 -0.24 -17.56
N GLU A 431 1.02 0.06 -16.30
CA GLU A 431 2.29 -0.19 -15.61
C GLU A 431 1.98 -0.57 -14.17
N PRO A 432 2.85 -1.29 -13.44
CA PRO A 432 2.62 -1.62 -12.04
C PRO A 432 2.29 -0.37 -11.22
N TYR A 433 1.03 -0.29 -10.75
CA TYR A 433 0.53 0.86 -10.00
C TYR A 433 1.22 0.97 -8.64
N ARG A 434 1.56 2.19 -8.25
CA ARG A 434 2.08 2.50 -6.93
C ARG A 434 1.35 3.70 -6.34
N MET A 435 0.96 3.59 -5.07
CA MET A 435 0.34 4.70 -4.36
C MET A 435 1.36 5.79 -4.07
N MET A 436 0.97 7.03 -4.35
CA MET A 436 1.75 8.24 -4.11
C MET A 436 0.83 9.32 -3.53
N THR A 437 1.37 10.21 -2.68
CA THR A 437 0.58 11.32 -2.12
C THR A 437 -0.01 12.25 -3.18
N SER A 438 0.62 12.33 -4.35
CA SER A 438 0.12 13.13 -5.48
C SER A 438 -1.12 12.55 -6.17
N ARG A 439 -1.49 11.30 -5.90
CA ARG A 439 -2.68 10.68 -6.49
C ARG A 439 -3.97 11.04 -5.75
N SER A 440 -3.87 11.52 -4.51
CA SER A 440 -5.03 11.99 -3.74
C SER A 440 -5.19 13.50 -3.86
N GLU A 441 -6.41 13.92 -4.15
CA GLU A 441 -6.85 15.31 -4.14
C GLU A 441 -7.01 15.85 -2.71
N TYR A 442 -7.22 14.96 -1.73
CA TYR A 442 -7.62 15.28 -0.36
C TYR A 442 -6.53 15.04 0.68
N ARG A 443 -5.26 15.30 0.35
CA ARG A 443 -4.10 14.97 1.20
C ARG A 443 -4.15 15.50 2.63
N LEU A 444 -4.75 16.68 2.85
CA LEU A 444 -4.89 17.26 4.18
C LEU A 444 -5.96 16.56 5.03
N LEU A 445 -6.95 15.95 4.39
CA LEU A 445 -7.95 15.11 5.06
C LEU A 445 -7.40 13.73 5.38
N LEU A 446 -6.55 13.19 4.49
CA LEU A 446 -6.08 11.80 4.51
C LEU A 446 -4.68 11.67 5.15
N ARG A 447 -4.46 12.32 6.28
CA ARG A 447 -3.17 12.22 6.99
C ARG A 447 -3.01 10.85 7.66
N GLN A 448 -1.77 10.45 7.91
CA GLN A 448 -1.50 9.21 8.64
C GLN A 448 -1.92 9.29 10.12
N ASP A 449 -1.79 10.48 10.75
CA ASP A 449 -2.11 10.71 12.16
C ASP A 449 -3.60 10.62 12.49
N ASN A 450 -4.50 10.80 11.51
CA ASN A 450 -5.95 10.75 11.69
C ASN A 450 -6.63 9.57 11.00
N ALA A 451 -5.89 8.54 10.61
CA ALA A 451 -6.46 7.38 9.92
C ALA A 451 -7.50 6.64 10.78
N ASP A 452 -7.27 6.57 12.08
CA ASP A 452 -8.17 5.96 13.05
C ASP A 452 -9.51 6.74 13.16
N GLU A 453 -9.49 8.06 13.19
CA GLU A 453 -10.70 8.87 13.22
C GLU A 453 -11.61 8.63 12.00
N ARG A 454 -11.01 8.45 10.83
CA ARG A 454 -11.71 8.23 9.56
C ARG A 454 -12.24 6.81 9.40
N LEU A 455 -11.46 5.79 9.78
CA LEU A 455 -11.68 4.42 9.35
C LEU A 455 -12.03 3.42 10.47
N THR A 456 -11.65 3.67 11.72
CA THR A 456 -12.00 2.76 12.82
C THR A 456 -13.51 2.56 12.99
N PRO A 457 -14.37 3.60 12.84
CA PRO A 457 -15.82 3.40 12.85
C PRO A 457 -16.32 2.50 11.70
N ILE A 458 -15.65 2.52 10.54
CA ILE A 458 -15.98 1.67 9.39
C ILE A 458 -15.60 0.21 9.69
N GLY A 459 -14.37 -0.02 10.15
CA GLY A 459 -13.90 -1.34 10.58
C GLY A 459 -14.78 -1.94 11.68
N ARG A 460 -15.28 -1.11 12.61
CA ARG A 460 -16.21 -1.52 13.65
C ARG A 460 -17.56 -1.98 13.09
N ARG A 461 -18.15 -1.20 12.18
CA ARG A 461 -19.43 -1.60 11.53
C ARG A 461 -19.30 -2.86 10.70
N ALA A 462 -18.14 -3.06 10.06
CA ALA A 462 -17.84 -4.28 9.32
C ALA A 462 -17.66 -5.51 10.22
N GLY A 463 -17.29 -5.33 11.50
CA GLY A 463 -17.07 -6.41 12.46
C GLY A 463 -15.61 -6.83 12.64
N LEU A 464 -14.64 -6.04 12.12
CA LEU A 464 -13.19 -6.30 12.25
C LEU A 464 -12.58 -5.68 13.51
N VAL A 465 -13.10 -4.53 13.96
CA VAL A 465 -12.62 -3.84 15.15
C VAL A 465 -13.42 -4.31 16.36
N SER A 466 -12.73 -4.88 17.37
CA SER A 466 -13.34 -5.40 18.62
C SER A 466 -13.86 -4.28 19.54
N ASP A 467 -14.64 -4.66 20.57
CA ASP A 467 -15.16 -3.72 21.58
C ASP A 467 -14.05 -2.99 22.31
N ASP A 468 -13.03 -3.72 22.78
CA ASP A 468 -11.87 -3.13 23.47
C ASP A 468 -11.10 -2.16 22.58
N GLN A 469 -10.97 -2.51 21.32
CA GLN A 469 -10.32 -1.67 20.32
C GLN A 469 -11.10 -0.36 20.11
N TYR A 470 -12.39 -0.48 19.95
CA TYR A 470 -13.24 0.67 19.72
C TYR A 470 -13.31 1.56 20.95
N ALA A 471 -13.32 0.99 22.16
CA ALA A 471 -13.27 1.76 23.42
C ALA A 471 -11.99 2.58 23.55
N LYS A 472 -10.82 2.00 23.23
CA LYS A 472 -9.54 2.74 23.22
C LYS A 472 -9.54 3.87 22.19
N PHE A 473 -10.08 3.62 20.99
CA PHE A 473 -10.24 4.65 19.97
C PHE A 473 -11.11 5.82 20.47
N LEU A 474 -12.24 5.53 21.13
CA LEU A 474 -13.11 6.56 21.68
C LEU A 474 -12.43 7.38 22.77
N ALA A 475 -11.66 6.72 23.66
CA ALA A 475 -10.88 7.40 24.69
C ALA A 475 -9.84 8.36 24.08
N LYS A 476 -9.07 7.90 23.10
CA LYS A 476 -8.11 8.75 22.37
C LYS A 476 -8.80 9.95 21.71
N LYS A 477 -9.93 9.71 21.04
CA LYS A 477 -10.70 10.77 20.39
C LYS A 477 -11.17 11.83 21.39
N GLU A 478 -11.59 11.42 22.57
CA GLU A 478 -11.98 12.33 23.66
C GLU A 478 -10.78 13.14 24.17
N GLU A 479 -9.61 12.52 24.36
CA GLU A 479 -8.39 13.23 24.78
C GLU A 479 -7.97 14.27 23.74
N ILE A 480 -8.01 13.94 22.44
CA ILE A 480 -7.73 14.89 21.36
C ILE A 480 -8.71 16.07 21.41
N ALA A 481 -10.00 15.82 21.60
CA ALA A 481 -11.01 16.88 21.66
C ALA A 481 -10.79 17.80 22.87
N LYS A 482 -10.52 17.24 24.05
CA LYS A 482 -10.20 17.99 25.28
C LYS A 482 -8.97 18.88 25.11
N GLU A 483 -7.91 18.33 24.53
CA GLU A 483 -6.68 19.08 24.32
C GLU A 483 -6.86 20.20 23.29
N LYS A 484 -7.59 19.97 22.21
CA LYS A 484 -7.94 21.04 21.24
C LYS A 484 -8.72 22.15 21.91
N GLU A 485 -9.73 21.82 22.71
CA GLU A 485 -10.53 22.81 23.45
C GLU A 485 -9.66 23.60 24.44
N ARG A 486 -8.80 22.91 25.21
CA ARG A 486 -7.87 23.56 26.14
C ARG A 486 -6.94 24.55 25.44
N LEU A 487 -6.33 24.15 24.32
CA LEU A 487 -5.45 25.02 23.55
C LEU A 487 -6.17 26.24 22.95
N GLU A 488 -7.43 26.11 22.56
CA GLU A 488 -8.25 27.20 22.03
C GLU A 488 -8.68 28.19 23.15
N THR A 489 -8.87 27.69 24.37
CA THR A 489 -9.41 28.49 25.51
C THR A 489 -8.34 29.00 26.46
N THR A 490 -7.10 28.50 26.39
CA THR A 490 -5.98 28.97 27.20
C THR A 490 -5.33 30.19 26.56
N TYR A 491 -5.55 31.37 27.15
CA TYR A 491 -5.06 32.65 26.65
C TYR A 491 -3.80 33.10 27.38
N ILE A 492 -2.84 33.56 26.61
CA ILE A 492 -1.58 34.18 27.05
C ILE A 492 -1.75 35.71 26.97
N SER A 493 -1.33 36.42 28.03
CA SER A 493 -1.38 37.89 28.02
C SER A 493 -0.56 38.48 26.89
N LYS A 494 -0.93 39.69 26.45
CA LYS A 494 -0.21 40.39 25.38
C LYS A 494 1.29 40.55 25.70
N GLU A 495 1.61 40.86 26.97
CA GLU A 495 2.97 41.10 27.43
C GLU A 495 3.83 39.81 27.27
N LYS A 496 3.36 38.69 27.84
CA LYS A 496 4.05 37.41 27.76
C LYS A 496 4.15 36.92 26.32
N ALA A 497 3.09 37.04 25.55
CA ALA A 497 3.10 36.64 24.12
C ALA A 497 4.07 37.51 23.31
N THR A 498 4.15 38.82 23.58
CA THR A 498 5.09 39.74 22.93
C THR A 498 6.53 39.36 23.25
N GLU A 499 6.86 39.13 24.53
CA GLU A 499 8.18 38.70 24.96
C GLU A 499 8.61 37.42 24.27
N PHE A 500 7.76 36.41 24.28
CA PHE A 500 7.99 35.13 23.59
C PHE A 500 8.28 35.31 22.09
N LEU A 501 7.40 36.08 21.40
CA LEU A 501 7.51 36.27 19.95
C LEU A 501 8.80 37.03 19.57
N ILE A 502 9.17 38.08 20.33
CA ILE A 502 10.39 38.84 20.12
C ILE A 502 11.62 37.92 20.31
N ASN A 503 11.64 37.11 21.38
CA ASN A 503 12.71 36.15 21.63
C ASN A 503 12.88 35.10 20.51
N LYS A 504 11.81 34.83 19.77
CA LYS A 504 11.83 33.95 18.58
C LYS A 504 12.01 34.71 17.25
N GLY A 505 12.33 36.01 17.29
CA GLY A 505 12.58 36.85 16.10
C GLY A 505 11.31 37.20 15.31
N GLN A 506 10.14 37.20 15.97
CA GLN A 506 8.85 37.53 15.37
C GLN A 506 8.32 38.89 15.82
N ASP A 507 7.36 39.42 15.07
CA ASP A 507 6.67 40.66 15.45
C ASP A 507 5.90 40.52 16.77
N PRO A 508 5.82 41.61 17.59
CA PRO A 508 5.12 41.61 18.86
C PRO A 508 3.64 41.30 18.69
N ALA A 509 3.04 40.70 19.71
CA ALA A 509 1.60 40.42 19.72
C ALA A 509 0.77 41.71 19.78
N LYS A 510 -0.26 41.80 18.96
CA LYS A 510 -1.19 42.94 18.93
C LYS A 510 -2.19 42.91 20.11
N SER A 511 -2.52 41.72 20.58
CA SER A 511 -3.46 41.44 21.69
C SER A 511 -3.02 40.18 22.43
N GLY A 512 -3.73 39.77 23.49
CA GLY A 512 -3.62 38.41 24.02
C GLY A 512 -3.96 37.40 22.97
N VAL A 513 -3.30 36.23 23.02
CA VAL A 513 -3.43 35.15 22.01
C VAL A 513 -3.72 33.82 22.71
N SER A 514 -4.48 32.93 22.09
CA SER A 514 -4.61 31.56 22.59
C SER A 514 -3.37 30.74 22.27
N LEU A 515 -3.13 29.63 22.98
CA LEU A 515 -2.08 28.67 22.63
C LEU A 515 -2.31 28.14 21.23
N ALA A 516 -3.55 27.90 20.84
CA ALA A 516 -3.92 27.48 19.49
C ALA A 516 -3.52 28.50 18.41
N ASP A 517 -3.64 29.82 18.69
CA ASP A 517 -3.23 30.86 17.74
C ASP A 517 -1.72 30.85 17.50
N LEU A 518 -0.94 30.49 18.52
CA LEU A 518 0.50 30.31 18.36
C LEU A 518 0.82 29.08 17.50
N ILE A 519 0.17 27.93 17.74
CA ILE A 519 0.35 26.70 16.94
C ILE A 519 -0.03 26.92 15.47
N ARG A 520 -1.01 27.76 15.16
CA ARG A 520 -1.40 28.11 13.78
C ARG A 520 -0.31 28.83 13.00
N ARG A 521 0.66 29.45 13.70
CA ARG A 521 1.80 30.09 13.01
C ARG A 521 2.73 29.04 12.43
N PRO A 522 3.35 29.28 11.26
CA PRO A 522 4.24 28.30 10.61
C PRO A 522 5.41 27.84 11.49
N ASP A 523 5.97 28.76 12.26
CA ASP A 523 7.23 28.59 12.98
C ASP A 523 7.07 27.94 14.37
N PHE A 524 5.84 27.66 14.81
CA PHE A 524 5.60 27.07 16.13
C PHE A 524 4.85 25.76 16.05
N ASP A 525 5.27 24.85 16.91
CA ASP A 525 4.60 23.57 17.19
C ASP A 525 4.25 23.47 18.68
N TYR A 526 3.68 22.34 19.08
CA TYR A 526 3.25 22.10 20.44
C TYR A 526 4.39 22.17 21.47
N ASP A 527 5.59 21.69 21.10
CA ASP A 527 6.74 21.68 22.01
C ASP A 527 7.41 23.06 22.13
N GLN A 528 7.42 23.81 21.06
CA GLN A 528 8.03 25.15 21.03
C GLN A 528 7.28 26.19 21.86
N ILE A 529 5.96 25.96 22.09
CA ILE A 529 5.15 26.85 22.95
C ILE A 529 5.10 26.38 24.42
N ALA A 530 5.82 25.31 24.78
CA ALA A 530 5.78 24.71 26.12
C ALA A 530 6.10 25.70 27.25
N GLU A 531 7.01 26.67 27.03
CA GLU A 531 7.38 27.67 28.03
C GLU A 531 6.23 28.64 28.41
N LEU A 532 5.21 28.74 27.53
CA LEU A 532 4.01 29.53 27.78
C LEU A 532 2.87 28.72 28.39
N ASP A 533 2.93 27.39 28.29
CA ASP A 533 1.87 26.46 28.70
C ASP A 533 2.16 25.89 30.09
N VAL A 534 1.89 26.68 31.15
CA VAL A 534 2.23 26.36 32.54
C VAL A 534 1.47 25.11 33.03
N ASP A 535 0.24 24.92 32.59
CA ASP A 535 -0.64 23.81 32.97
C ASP A 535 -0.67 22.71 31.89
N ARG A 536 0.44 22.53 31.17
CA ARG A 536 0.57 21.56 30.08
C ARG A 536 0.37 20.13 30.61
N PRO A 537 -0.63 19.39 30.11
CA PRO A 537 -0.86 18.00 30.51
C PRO A 537 0.19 17.05 29.93
N SER A 538 0.44 15.95 30.63
CA SER A 538 1.19 14.84 30.09
C SER A 538 0.27 13.96 29.25
N LEU A 539 0.33 14.06 27.93
CA LEU A 539 -0.51 13.34 26.99
C LEU A 539 0.33 12.37 26.12
N PRO A 540 -0.29 11.30 25.61
CA PRO A 540 0.32 10.46 24.59
C PRO A 540 0.73 11.27 23.36
N LYS A 541 1.88 10.92 22.75
CA LYS A 541 2.44 11.66 21.61
C LYS A 541 1.55 11.70 20.38
N ASP A 542 0.83 10.63 20.12
CA ASP A 542 -0.13 10.55 19.01
C ASP A 542 -1.34 11.48 19.23
N VAL A 543 -1.78 11.66 20.47
CA VAL A 543 -2.81 12.66 20.84
C VAL A 543 -2.29 14.07 20.58
N ILE A 544 -1.08 14.38 21.05
CA ILE A 544 -0.43 15.69 20.84
C ILE A 544 -0.27 15.97 19.34
N LEU A 545 0.25 15.01 18.59
CA LEU A 545 0.47 15.14 17.16
C LEU A 545 -0.83 15.47 16.41
N THR A 546 -1.89 14.69 16.69
CA THR A 546 -3.17 14.87 16.00
C THR A 546 -3.84 16.19 16.41
N ALA A 547 -3.89 16.53 17.71
CA ALA A 547 -4.49 17.77 18.19
C ALA A 547 -3.80 19.01 17.61
N SER A 548 -2.47 19.05 17.66
CA SER A 548 -1.69 20.18 17.13
C SER A 548 -1.78 20.31 15.60
N THR A 549 -1.77 19.19 14.89
CA THR A 549 -1.94 19.18 13.43
C THR A 549 -3.33 19.66 13.02
N ASP A 550 -4.37 19.21 13.69
CA ASP A 550 -5.74 19.66 13.46
C ASP A 550 -5.91 21.16 13.64
N ILE A 551 -5.36 21.73 14.72
CA ILE A 551 -5.37 23.17 14.98
C ILE A 551 -4.64 23.92 13.87
N LYS A 552 -3.43 23.47 13.52
CA LYS A 552 -2.57 24.12 12.52
C LYS A 552 -3.23 24.19 11.15
N TYR A 553 -3.93 23.14 10.76
CA TYR A 553 -4.53 23.02 9.43
C TYR A 553 -6.04 23.25 9.39
N ALA A 554 -6.68 23.63 10.50
CA ALA A 554 -8.15 23.77 10.63
C ALA A 554 -8.80 24.57 9.49
N GLY A 555 -8.24 25.72 9.13
CA GLY A 555 -8.75 26.57 8.06
C GLY A 555 -8.69 25.94 6.67
N TYR A 556 -7.64 25.17 6.40
CA TYR A 556 -7.47 24.45 5.12
C TYR A 556 -8.38 23.23 5.05
N VAL A 557 -8.48 22.47 6.13
CA VAL A 557 -9.38 21.31 6.27
C VAL A 557 -10.83 21.72 6.07
N LYS A 558 -11.27 22.84 6.71
CA LYS A 558 -12.63 23.37 6.53
C LYS A 558 -12.97 23.69 5.07
N ARG A 559 -12.03 24.30 4.33
CA ARG A 559 -12.21 24.58 2.90
C ARG A 559 -12.32 23.31 2.09
N GLN A 560 -11.42 22.33 2.32
CA GLN A 560 -11.42 21.08 1.60
C GLN A 560 -12.68 20.25 1.87
N LEU A 561 -13.18 20.23 3.11
CA LEU A 561 -14.46 19.58 3.45
C LEU A 561 -15.66 20.22 2.74
N ALA A 562 -15.64 21.55 2.57
CA ALA A 562 -16.68 22.23 1.80
C ALA A 562 -16.66 21.84 0.31
N GLU A 563 -15.46 21.67 -0.26
CA GLU A 563 -15.29 21.16 -1.62
C GLU A 563 -15.78 19.71 -1.75
N VAL A 564 -15.40 18.82 -0.82
CA VAL A 564 -15.88 17.43 -0.78
C VAL A 564 -17.41 17.40 -0.79
N LYS A 565 -18.07 18.13 0.10
CA LYS A 565 -19.55 18.17 0.17
C LYS A 565 -20.20 18.66 -1.13
N LYS A 566 -19.54 19.60 -1.83
CA LYS A 566 -20.03 20.10 -3.13
C LYS A 566 -19.96 19.02 -4.22
N TYR A 567 -18.85 18.28 -4.27
CA TYR A 567 -18.63 17.26 -5.29
C TYR A 567 -19.34 15.94 -4.98
N GLU A 568 -19.49 15.58 -3.70
CA GLU A 568 -20.09 14.32 -3.26
C GLU A 568 -21.51 14.11 -3.81
N LYS A 569 -22.31 15.19 -3.87
CA LYS A 569 -23.66 15.15 -4.47
C LYS A 569 -23.67 14.77 -5.96
N ILE A 570 -22.64 15.12 -6.69
CA ILE A 570 -22.50 14.78 -8.12
C ILE A 570 -21.82 13.42 -8.27
N GLU A 571 -20.76 13.18 -7.50
CA GLU A 571 -19.98 11.97 -7.54
C GLU A 571 -20.77 10.71 -7.19
N SER A 572 -21.64 10.79 -6.18
CA SER A 572 -22.46 9.66 -5.72
C SER A 572 -23.67 9.36 -6.61
N LYS A 573 -23.97 10.20 -7.61
CA LYS A 573 -25.15 9.98 -8.48
C LYS A 573 -25.00 8.67 -9.26
N PRO A 574 -25.95 7.73 -9.12
CA PRO A 574 -25.88 6.46 -9.79
C PRO A 574 -26.09 6.59 -11.31
N LEU A 575 -25.38 5.78 -12.06
CA LEU A 575 -25.58 5.58 -13.49
C LEU A 575 -26.30 4.25 -13.71
N PRO A 576 -27.38 4.21 -14.53
CA PRO A 576 -28.03 2.97 -14.89
C PRO A 576 -27.03 2.00 -15.56
N ARG A 577 -27.05 0.73 -15.14
CA ARG A 577 -26.11 -0.29 -15.67
C ARG A 577 -26.37 -0.63 -17.14
N ASP A 578 -27.61 -0.52 -17.56
CA ASP A 578 -28.11 -0.77 -18.90
C ASP A 578 -28.03 0.46 -19.83
N LEU A 579 -27.39 1.55 -19.36
CA LEU A 579 -27.27 2.78 -20.14
C LEU A 579 -26.48 2.52 -21.43
N ASP A 580 -27.12 2.85 -22.57
CA ASP A 580 -26.51 2.77 -23.89
C ASP A 580 -25.73 4.05 -24.20
N TYR A 581 -24.47 4.08 -23.80
CA TYR A 581 -23.59 5.23 -23.96
C TYR A 581 -23.29 5.56 -25.43
N LEU A 582 -23.34 4.57 -26.34
CA LEU A 582 -23.04 4.75 -27.75
C LEU A 582 -24.12 5.59 -28.48
N ASN A 583 -25.36 5.56 -27.98
CA ASN A 583 -26.49 6.27 -28.54
C ASN A 583 -26.82 7.60 -27.85
N ILE A 584 -26.02 8.06 -26.88
CA ILE A 584 -26.22 9.35 -26.21
C ILE A 584 -25.74 10.48 -27.13
N LYS A 585 -26.67 11.28 -27.64
CA LYS A 585 -26.35 12.44 -28.47
C LYS A 585 -25.55 13.49 -27.72
N GLY A 586 -24.43 13.93 -28.29
CA GLY A 586 -23.55 14.95 -27.71
C GLY A 586 -22.34 14.39 -26.94
N LEU A 587 -22.29 13.08 -26.64
CA LEU A 587 -21.06 12.42 -26.17
C LEU A 587 -20.05 12.31 -27.33
N ARG A 588 -18.77 12.57 -27.02
CA ARG A 588 -17.70 12.27 -27.97
C ARG A 588 -17.55 10.75 -28.14
N ILE A 589 -17.22 10.30 -29.35
CA ILE A 589 -17.10 8.88 -29.70
C ILE A 589 -16.16 8.14 -28.72
N GLU A 590 -14.97 8.71 -28.43
CA GLU A 590 -14.01 8.13 -27.50
C GLU A 590 -14.62 7.97 -26.09
N ALA A 591 -15.29 9.00 -25.59
CA ALA A 591 -15.92 8.96 -24.27
C ALA A 591 -17.05 7.93 -24.24
N ALA A 592 -17.92 7.90 -25.26
CA ALA A 592 -19.00 6.94 -25.39
C ALA A 592 -18.50 5.50 -25.38
N GLN A 593 -17.47 5.19 -26.19
CA GLN A 593 -16.86 3.85 -26.24
C GLN A 593 -16.24 3.42 -24.89
N LYS A 594 -15.55 4.33 -24.20
CA LYS A 594 -14.92 4.04 -22.91
C LYS A 594 -15.96 3.86 -21.81
N LEU A 595 -16.97 4.70 -21.76
CA LEU A 595 -18.08 4.58 -20.81
C LEU A 595 -18.87 3.28 -21.04
N ASP A 596 -19.11 2.94 -22.30
CA ASP A 596 -19.81 1.70 -22.65
C ASP A 596 -19.01 0.45 -22.29
N LYS A 597 -17.69 0.47 -22.50
CA LYS A 597 -16.79 -0.63 -22.13
C LYS A 597 -16.69 -0.82 -20.61
N LEU A 598 -16.58 0.28 -19.84
CA LEU A 598 -16.30 0.23 -18.41
C LEU A 598 -17.55 0.19 -17.55
N LYS A 599 -18.70 0.65 -18.08
CA LYS A 599 -20.00 0.70 -17.39
C LYS A 599 -19.87 1.25 -15.96
N PRO A 600 -19.43 2.51 -15.78
CA PRO A 600 -19.26 3.10 -14.45
C PRO A 600 -20.59 3.13 -13.71
N LEU A 601 -20.54 2.91 -12.38
CA LEU A 601 -21.75 2.86 -11.54
C LEU A 601 -22.20 4.25 -11.07
N THR A 602 -21.28 5.24 -11.10
CA THR A 602 -21.59 6.61 -10.67
C THR A 602 -21.00 7.64 -11.63
N VAL A 603 -21.57 8.85 -11.59
CA VAL A 603 -21.06 10.00 -12.36
C VAL A 603 -19.61 10.32 -11.98
N GLY A 604 -19.25 10.17 -10.68
CA GLY A 604 -17.88 10.35 -10.22
C GLY A 604 -16.90 9.35 -10.87
N GLN A 605 -17.27 8.07 -10.92
CA GLN A 605 -16.47 7.07 -11.65
C GLN A 605 -16.33 7.43 -13.14
N ALA A 606 -17.44 7.80 -13.79
CA ALA A 606 -17.42 8.22 -15.19
C ALA A 606 -16.46 9.39 -15.45
N SER A 607 -16.44 10.37 -14.56
CA SER A 607 -15.59 11.58 -14.70
C SER A 607 -14.09 11.29 -14.60
N ARG A 608 -13.70 10.18 -13.96
CA ARG A 608 -12.30 9.78 -13.76
C ARG A 608 -11.77 8.85 -14.84
N ILE A 609 -12.62 8.35 -15.72
CA ILE A 609 -12.20 7.52 -16.84
C ILE A 609 -11.33 8.35 -17.81
N SER A 610 -10.14 7.83 -18.10
CA SER A 610 -9.22 8.48 -19.05
C SER A 610 -9.87 8.65 -20.42
N GLY A 611 -9.92 9.89 -20.92
CA GLY A 611 -10.59 10.25 -22.19
C GLY A 611 -12.02 10.76 -22.05
N VAL A 612 -12.62 10.69 -20.86
CA VAL A 612 -13.87 11.40 -20.51
C VAL A 612 -13.52 12.77 -19.95
N ASN A 613 -14.10 13.83 -20.48
CA ASN A 613 -13.84 15.19 -20.03
C ASN A 613 -15.07 15.82 -19.34
N PRO A 614 -14.93 16.99 -18.70
CA PRO A 614 -16.06 17.65 -18.02
C PRO A 614 -17.26 17.96 -18.92
N ALA A 615 -17.06 18.19 -20.23
CA ALA A 615 -18.16 18.41 -21.17
C ALA A 615 -18.96 17.12 -21.39
N ASP A 616 -18.29 15.96 -21.48
CA ASP A 616 -18.97 14.67 -21.60
C ASP A 616 -19.81 14.36 -20.34
N ILE A 617 -19.29 14.71 -19.16
CA ILE A 617 -20.05 14.57 -17.91
C ILE A 617 -21.26 15.50 -17.88
N SER A 618 -21.13 16.73 -18.38
CA SER A 618 -22.27 17.64 -18.49
C SER A 618 -23.36 17.08 -19.42
N VAL A 619 -22.97 16.47 -20.54
CA VAL A 619 -23.91 15.79 -21.45
C VAL A 619 -24.63 14.65 -20.74
N LEU A 620 -23.89 13.81 -19.97
CA LEU A 620 -24.49 12.72 -19.19
C LEU A 620 -25.49 13.23 -18.15
N LEU A 621 -25.13 14.29 -17.42
CA LEU A 621 -26.02 14.88 -16.41
C LEU A 621 -27.31 15.41 -17.05
N ILE A 622 -27.21 16.10 -18.19
CA ILE A 622 -28.37 16.61 -18.93
C ILE A 622 -29.24 15.44 -19.43
N TYR A 623 -28.61 14.41 -20.01
CA TYR A 623 -29.33 13.23 -20.52
C TYR A 623 -30.11 12.50 -19.40
N LEU A 624 -29.55 12.42 -18.20
CA LEU A 624 -30.18 11.80 -17.03
C LEU A 624 -31.17 12.72 -16.31
N GLY A 625 -31.38 13.96 -16.80
CA GLY A 625 -32.26 14.94 -16.14
C GLY A 625 -31.76 15.41 -14.77
N ILE A 626 -30.46 15.31 -14.52
CA ILE A 626 -29.81 15.63 -13.27
C ILE A 626 -29.38 17.11 -13.33
N LYS A 627 -30.02 17.96 -12.51
CA LYS A 627 -29.65 19.37 -12.36
C LYS A 627 -28.57 19.56 -11.29
#